data_e81b50c0c2bd396a97999ab7269a8c13
#
_entry.id   e81b50c0c2bd396a97999ab7269a8c13
#
_cell.length_a   1.000
_cell.length_b   1.000
_cell.length_c   1.000
_cell.angle_alpha   90.00
_cell.angle_beta   90.00
_cell.angle_gamma   90.00
#
_symmetry.space_group_name_H-M   'P 1'
#
loop_
_entity.id
_entity.type
_entity.pdbx_description
1 polymer ?
#
loop_
_entity_poly.entity_id
_entity_poly.type
_entity_poly.pdbx_seq_one_letter_code
_entity_poly.pdbx_strand_id
1 'polypeptide(L)'
;MVAVDPNNGHVRAYIGGPDYRFFKYDGATQTKRQIGSTAKPFIYSYAIEVLGLTPCKPVQNNRTTIKFQGRNWSPKEAGGGGYDGTFHPLYWGLMKSRNNYSAWIMKQAKNPERVAEYIHRIGIRSYIEPVPALCLGSYDSNPFEMAGAYGTFVNQGVRIDPVFVTRIEDKQGNVLATFTPKATQVMPERVAHTVIEMMKKVITGGTGRRMMTQFGIGGKDMHIAAKTGTTNRNVDAWFMCATPNLVIGTWVGGEENTIRFLRSADGSRIALPITGKFLKKVYADGSLGVSRDDKFKFTTKAPKFNCKMPADGVTTTNKVITKEDFAKSEFVPDEYINQEEDFF
;
A
#
# COMPACT_ATOMS: atom_id res chain seq x y z
N MET A 1 -5.85 -8.97 12.81
CA MET A 1 -6.09 -9.18 11.36
C MET A 1 -7.51 -8.75 11.03
N VAL A 2 -7.69 -8.04 9.93
CA VAL A 2 -9.02 -7.65 9.42
C VAL A 2 -9.08 -8.01 7.94
N ALA A 3 -10.21 -8.56 7.48
CA ALA A 3 -10.50 -8.76 6.07
C ALA A 3 -11.77 -7.98 5.71
N VAL A 4 -11.68 -7.14 4.69
CA VAL A 4 -12.74 -6.25 4.23
C VAL A 4 -13.07 -6.57 2.77
N ASP A 5 -14.34 -6.58 2.42
CA ASP A 5 -14.81 -6.59 1.04
C ASP A 5 -14.65 -5.19 0.45
N PRO A 6 -13.77 -4.98 -0.53
CA PRO A 6 -13.49 -3.64 -1.05
C PRO A 6 -14.66 -3.04 -1.83
N ASN A 7 -15.63 -3.87 -2.28
CA ASN A 7 -16.74 -3.40 -3.10
C ASN A 7 -17.87 -2.75 -2.28
N ASN A 8 -17.98 -3.09 -0.99
CA ASN A 8 -19.05 -2.60 -0.13
C ASN A 8 -18.59 -2.17 1.28
N GLY A 9 -17.31 -2.33 1.61
CA GLY A 9 -16.74 -1.98 2.91
C GLY A 9 -17.09 -2.96 4.04
N HIS A 10 -17.78 -4.06 3.78
CA HIS A 10 -18.18 -4.99 4.84
C HIS A 10 -16.96 -5.71 5.41
N VAL A 11 -16.82 -5.71 6.72
CA VAL A 11 -15.84 -6.54 7.42
C VAL A 11 -16.28 -8.00 7.36
N ARG A 12 -15.50 -8.85 6.72
CA ARG A 12 -15.78 -10.27 6.51
C ARG A 12 -15.09 -11.18 7.54
N ALA A 13 -13.93 -10.75 8.05
CA ALA A 13 -13.26 -11.45 9.14
C ALA A 13 -12.51 -10.45 10.02
N TYR A 14 -12.50 -10.75 11.30
CA TYR A 14 -11.91 -9.90 12.32
C TYR A 14 -11.25 -10.71 13.42
N ILE A 15 -10.01 -10.41 13.72
CA ILE A 15 -9.24 -11.00 14.83
C ILE A 15 -8.52 -9.86 15.53
N GLY A 16 -9.02 -9.43 16.69
CA GLY A 16 -8.45 -8.35 17.49
C GLY A 16 -7.22 -8.77 18.28
N GLY A 17 -7.17 -10.02 18.74
CA GLY A 17 -6.08 -10.56 19.54
C GLY A 17 -6.07 -12.08 19.55
N PRO A 18 -5.07 -12.71 20.19
CA PRO A 18 -4.95 -14.17 20.22
C PRO A 18 -6.05 -14.84 21.07
N ASP A 19 -6.41 -14.26 22.20
CA ASP A 19 -7.47 -14.76 23.08
C ASP A 19 -7.96 -13.63 24.01
N TYR A 20 -9.22 -13.22 23.86
CA TYR A 20 -9.82 -12.12 24.62
C TYR A 20 -9.83 -12.35 26.15
N ARG A 21 -9.81 -13.59 26.60
CA ARG A 21 -9.75 -13.91 28.03
C ARG A 21 -8.48 -13.40 28.69
N PHE A 22 -7.37 -13.37 27.95
CA PHE A 22 -6.06 -12.95 28.45
C PHE A 22 -5.63 -11.59 27.87
N PHE A 23 -6.05 -11.27 26.65
CA PHE A 23 -5.65 -10.05 25.93
C PHE A 23 -6.90 -9.30 25.50
N LYS A 24 -7.32 -8.35 26.31
CA LYS A 24 -8.52 -7.52 26.05
C LYS A 24 -8.25 -6.36 25.08
N TYR A 25 -6.98 -6.08 24.79
CA TYR A 25 -6.59 -5.05 23.84
C TYR A 25 -6.89 -5.47 22.41
N ASP A 26 -7.69 -4.67 21.73
CA ASP A 26 -8.04 -4.92 20.34
C ASP A 26 -6.96 -4.41 19.40
N GLY A 27 -6.09 -5.29 18.98
CA GLY A 27 -5.01 -5.00 18.03
C GLY A 27 -5.47 -4.73 16.59
N ALA A 28 -6.75 -4.82 16.29
CA ALA A 28 -7.27 -4.59 14.93
C ALA A 28 -7.78 -3.16 14.72
N THR A 29 -8.34 -2.51 15.76
CA THR A 29 -8.88 -1.15 15.69
C THR A 29 -8.21 -0.16 16.65
N GLN A 30 -7.81 -0.62 17.85
CA GLN A 30 -7.22 0.27 18.87
C GLN A 30 -5.71 0.43 18.73
N THR A 31 -5.05 -0.47 18.00
CA THR A 31 -3.61 -0.39 17.75
C THR A 31 -3.24 0.91 17.08
N LYS A 32 -2.23 1.58 17.62
CA LYS A 32 -1.53 2.72 17.02
C LYS A 32 -0.07 2.33 16.84
N ARG A 33 0.25 1.77 15.68
CA ARG A 33 1.58 1.22 15.40
C ARG A 33 2.09 1.66 14.06
N GLN A 34 3.39 1.97 14.00
CA GLN A 34 4.03 2.37 12.75
C GLN A 34 3.80 1.33 11.66
N ILE A 35 3.27 1.79 10.52
CA ILE A 35 2.93 0.90 9.41
C ILE A 35 4.14 0.52 8.55
N GLY A 36 5.24 1.24 8.68
CA GLY A 36 6.47 0.97 7.96
C GLY A 36 6.26 0.89 6.45
N SER A 37 6.92 -0.04 5.81
CA SER A 37 6.89 -0.17 4.34
C SER A 37 5.51 -0.46 3.74
N THR A 38 4.45 -0.70 4.53
CA THR A 38 3.09 -0.78 3.99
C THR A 38 2.52 0.58 3.58
N ALA A 39 3.17 1.69 3.96
CA ALA A 39 2.88 3.02 3.44
C ALA A 39 3.25 3.20 1.96
N LYS A 40 4.20 2.42 1.44
CA LYS A 40 4.79 2.65 0.12
C LYS A 40 3.79 2.67 -1.04
N PRO A 41 2.74 1.82 -1.12
CA PRO A 41 1.73 1.94 -2.17
C PRO A 41 1.08 3.32 -2.24
N PHE A 42 0.86 4.01 -1.11
CA PHE A 42 0.33 5.38 -1.08
C PHE A 42 1.34 6.39 -1.68
N ILE A 43 2.63 6.20 -1.40
CA ILE A 43 3.71 7.05 -1.95
C ILE A 43 3.85 6.84 -3.46
N TYR A 44 3.72 5.58 -3.92
CA TYR A 44 3.80 5.27 -5.33
C TYR A 44 2.55 5.70 -6.09
N SER A 45 1.37 5.66 -5.48
CA SER A 45 0.16 6.23 -6.09
C SER A 45 0.28 7.75 -6.25
N TYR A 46 0.82 8.46 -5.24
CA TYR A 46 1.18 9.88 -5.37
C TYR A 46 2.16 10.13 -6.52
N ALA A 47 3.18 9.29 -6.64
CA ALA A 47 4.16 9.41 -7.73
C ALA A 47 3.52 9.26 -9.12
N ILE A 48 2.57 8.33 -9.28
CA ILE A 48 1.85 8.10 -10.54
C ILE A 48 0.82 9.22 -10.81
N GLU A 49 0.02 9.60 -9.81
CA GLU A 49 -1.07 10.56 -9.98
C GLU A 49 -0.57 12.00 -10.05
N VAL A 50 0.21 12.42 -9.05
CA VAL A 50 0.57 13.83 -8.86
C VAL A 50 1.87 14.20 -9.56
N LEU A 51 2.87 13.30 -9.54
CA LEU A 51 4.16 13.57 -10.19
C LEU A 51 4.21 13.06 -11.64
N GLY A 52 3.14 12.44 -12.15
CA GLY A 52 3.07 11.93 -13.52
C GLY A 52 4.12 10.85 -13.84
N LEU A 53 4.67 10.17 -12.84
CA LEU A 53 5.69 9.17 -13.05
C LEU A 53 5.09 7.86 -13.55
N THR A 54 5.83 7.17 -14.41
CA THR A 54 5.42 5.84 -14.89
C THR A 54 6.10 4.73 -14.07
N PRO A 55 5.54 3.51 -14.02
CA PRO A 55 6.19 2.37 -13.39
C PRO A 55 7.59 2.07 -13.95
N CYS A 56 7.83 2.44 -15.20
CA CYS A 56 9.11 2.23 -15.89
C CYS A 56 10.09 3.39 -15.74
N LYS A 57 9.77 4.45 -14.98
CA LYS A 57 10.74 5.55 -14.76
C LYS A 57 12.05 4.98 -14.23
N PRO A 58 13.18 5.18 -14.93
CA PRO A 58 14.49 4.76 -14.43
C PRO A 58 14.86 5.56 -13.17
N VAL A 59 15.21 4.86 -12.12
CA VAL A 59 15.71 5.46 -10.87
C VAL A 59 17.00 4.75 -10.50
N GLN A 60 18.06 5.54 -10.28
CA GLN A 60 19.36 5.00 -9.88
C GLN A 60 19.30 4.53 -8.42
N ASN A 61 19.78 3.31 -8.16
CA ASN A 61 19.81 2.74 -6.83
C ASN A 61 20.96 3.28 -5.98
N ASN A 62 20.87 4.58 -5.69
CA ASN A 62 21.84 5.34 -4.90
C ASN A 62 21.20 5.85 -3.61
N ARG A 63 22.06 6.25 -2.67
CA ARG A 63 21.62 6.91 -1.45
C ARG A 63 20.90 8.22 -1.77
N THR A 64 19.65 8.36 -1.33
CA THR A 64 18.87 9.58 -1.47
C THR A 64 18.97 10.41 -0.20
N THR A 65 19.32 11.69 -0.33
CA THR A 65 19.34 12.66 0.77
C THR A 65 18.36 13.78 0.47
N ILE A 66 17.54 14.14 1.47
CA ILE A 66 16.59 15.25 1.45
C ILE A 66 17.02 16.27 2.49
N LYS A 67 17.12 17.53 2.09
CA LYS A 67 17.32 18.66 3.02
C LYS A 67 15.94 19.12 3.48
N PHE A 68 15.70 19.08 4.79
CA PHE A 68 14.43 19.46 5.40
C PHE A 68 14.70 20.21 6.71
N GLN A 69 14.12 21.39 6.87
CA GLN A 69 14.31 22.26 8.05
C GLN A 69 15.77 22.40 8.47
N GLY A 70 16.66 22.69 7.49
CA GLY A 70 18.09 22.88 7.72
C GLY A 70 18.90 21.60 7.98
N ARG A 71 18.28 20.43 8.09
CA ARG A 71 18.93 19.14 8.34
C ARG A 71 18.90 18.23 7.12
N ASN A 72 19.92 17.41 6.97
CA ASN A 72 19.97 16.37 5.94
C ASN A 72 19.38 15.08 6.50
N TRP A 73 18.34 14.57 5.84
CA TRP A 73 17.73 13.28 6.13
C TRP A 73 18.00 12.28 4.99
N SER A 74 18.36 11.06 5.35
CA SER A 74 18.58 9.97 4.39
C SER A 74 18.23 8.64 5.05
N PRO A 75 17.35 7.82 4.45
CA PRO A 75 17.00 6.54 5.02
C PRO A 75 18.15 5.54 4.92
N LYS A 76 18.18 4.60 5.89
CA LYS A 76 18.95 3.38 5.76
C LYS A 76 18.13 2.33 5.03
N GLU A 77 18.78 1.50 4.21
CA GLU A 77 18.11 0.35 3.59
C GLU A 77 17.88 -0.76 4.62
N ALA A 78 16.69 -1.39 4.54
CA ALA A 78 16.38 -2.55 5.36
C ALA A 78 17.05 -3.82 4.79
N GLY A 79 17.43 -4.75 5.68
CA GLY A 79 17.94 -6.06 5.27
C GLY A 79 19.35 -6.08 4.66
N GLY A 80 20.15 -5.02 4.85
CA GLY A 80 21.56 -5.01 4.42
C GLY A 80 21.77 -4.90 2.91
N GLY A 81 20.72 -4.67 2.11
CA GLY A 81 20.82 -4.46 0.67
C GLY A 81 21.52 -3.14 0.36
N GLY A 82 22.72 -3.21 -0.20
CA GLY A 82 23.51 -2.05 -0.59
C GLY A 82 22.92 -1.23 -1.74
N TYR A 83 23.53 -0.13 -2.02
CA TYR A 83 23.32 0.65 -3.23
C TYR A 83 24.25 0.08 -4.31
N ASP A 84 23.68 -0.41 -5.41
CA ASP A 84 24.45 -1.00 -6.53
C ASP A 84 24.81 0.04 -7.60
N GLY A 85 24.28 1.27 -7.49
CA GLY A 85 24.53 2.34 -8.44
C GLY A 85 23.83 2.16 -9.79
N THR A 86 23.14 1.05 -10.02
CA THR A 86 22.50 0.73 -11.29
C THR A 86 21.11 1.35 -11.41
N PHE A 87 20.63 1.49 -12.64
CA PHE A 87 19.26 1.96 -12.88
C PHE A 87 18.29 0.80 -12.84
N HIS A 88 17.22 0.95 -12.05
CA HIS A 88 16.08 0.04 -12.05
C HIS A 88 14.79 0.81 -12.29
N PRO A 89 13.75 0.16 -12.83
CA PRO A 89 12.45 0.81 -13.01
C PRO A 89 11.80 1.13 -11.66
N LEU A 90 10.98 2.16 -11.62
CA LEU A 90 10.33 2.63 -10.39
C LEU A 90 9.59 1.50 -9.67
N TYR A 91 8.86 0.62 -10.40
CA TYR A 91 8.12 -0.50 -9.79
C TYR A 91 9.03 -1.47 -9.03
N TRP A 92 10.31 -1.61 -9.42
CA TRP A 92 11.28 -2.47 -8.75
C TRP A 92 11.52 -2.02 -7.30
N GLY A 93 11.53 -0.71 -7.06
CA GLY A 93 11.64 -0.15 -5.72
C GLY A 93 10.48 -0.54 -4.81
N LEU A 94 9.23 -0.60 -5.33
CA LEU A 94 8.08 -1.10 -4.59
C LEU A 94 8.17 -2.61 -4.37
N MET A 95 8.50 -3.35 -5.43
CA MET A 95 8.64 -4.81 -5.43
C MET A 95 9.67 -5.29 -4.40
N LYS A 96 10.82 -4.65 -4.35
CA LYS A 96 11.93 -4.96 -3.42
C LYS A 96 11.84 -4.20 -2.10
N SER A 97 10.82 -3.35 -1.95
CA SER A 97 10.60 -2.53 -0.76
C SER A 97 11.78 -1.59 -0.40
N ARG A 98 12.45 -1.03 -1.42
CA ARG A 98 13.63 -0.15 -1.25
C ARG A 98 13.24 1.18 -0.61
N ASN A 99 13.99 1.59 0.41
CA ASN A 99 13.73 2.83 1.13
C ASN A 99 14.21 4.05 0.33
N ASN A 100 15.34 3.93 -0.35
CA ASN A 100 15.89 5.01 -1.18
C ASN A 100 14.94 5.41 -2.33
N TYR A 101 14.16 4.48 -2.88
CA TYR A 101 13.17 4.78 -3.92
C TYR A 101 12.01 5.62 -3.38
N SER A 102 11.48 5.26 -2.19
CA SER A 102 10.43 6.06 -1.54
C SER A 102 10.96 7.44 -1.15
N ALA A 103 12.20 7.53 -0.67
CA ALA A 103 12.85 8.81 -0.40
C ALA A 103 13.09 9.62 -1.67
N TRP A 104 13.44 8.95 -2.78
CA TRP A 104 13.59 9.62 -4.07
C TRP A 104 12.24 10.21 -4.54
N ILE A 105 11.13 9.48 -4.43
CA ILE A 105 9.78 10.00 -4.72
C ILE A 105 9.49 11.20 -3.82
N MET A 106 9.72 11.09 -2.51
CA MET A 106 9.51 12.20 -1.56
C MET A 106 10.36 13.42 -1.91
N LYS A 107 11.60 13.22 -2.37
CA LYS A 107 12.45 14.31 -2.86
C LYS A 107 11.86 15.00 -4.09
N GLN A 108 11.22 14.26 -5.01
CA GLN A 108 10.52 14.84 -6.15
C GLN A 108 9.24 15.57 -5.72
N ALA A 109 8.51 15.04 -4.73
CA ALA A 109 7.30 15.65 -4.18
C ALA A 109 7.56 17.01 -3.52
N LYS A 110 8.78 17.24 -2.99
CA LYS A 110 9.24 18.47 -2.34
C LYS A 110 8.45 18.90 -1.09
N ASN A 111 7.18 18.57 -1.00
CA ASN A 111 6.27 18.98 0.07
C ASN A 111 5.66 17.75 0.79
N PRO A 112 6.13 17.41 2.01
CA PRO A 112 5.57 16.31 2.79
C PRO A 112 4.11 16.51 3.22
N GLU A 113 3.64 17.76 3.38
CA GLU A 113 2.25 18.06 3.77
C GLU A 113 1.27 17.60 2.69
N ARG A 114 1.53 17.93 1.43
CA ARG A 114 0.70 17.47 0.30
C ARG A 114 0.68 15.94 0.19
N VAL A 115 1.76 15.28 0.53
CA VAL A 115 1.80 13.80 0.54
C VAL A 115 0.98 13.25 1.70
N ALA A 116 1.01 13.87 2.88
CA ALA A 116 0.18 13.49 4.02
C ALA A 116 -1.32 13.68 3.71
N GLU A 117 -1.70 14.82 3.15
CA GLU A 117 -3.08 15.11 2.69
C GLU A 117 -3.57 14.09 1.66
N TYR A 118 -2.71 13.71 0.72
CA TYR A 118 -3.01 12.68 -0.27
C TYR A 118 -3.29 11.32 0.40
N ILE A 119 -2.49 10.93 1.39
CA ILE A 119 -2.69 9.69 2.14
C ILE A 119 -4.00 9.73 2.94
N HIS A 120 -4.33 10.86 3.56
CA HIS A 120 -5.62 11.07 4.22
C HIS A 120 -6.80 10.94 3.25
N ARG A 121 -6.68 11.49 2.04
CA ARG A 121 -7.69 11.36 0.99
C ARG A 121 -7.98 9.90 0.65
N ILE A 122 -6.97 9.03 0.62
CA ILE A 122 -7.12 7.60 0.32
C ILE A 122 -7.83 6.84 1.47
N GLY A 123 -7.79 7.34 2.71
CA GLY A 123 -8.56 6.74 3.80
C GLY A 123 -7.82 6.57 5.12
N ILE A 124 -6.56 6.98 5.23
CA ILE A 124 -5.85 7.00 6.51
C ILE A 124 -6.33 8.22 7.32
N ARG A 125 -6.89 7.97 8.50
CA ARG A 125 -7.42 9.01 9.40
C ARG A 125 -6.47 9.34 10.55
N SER A 126 -5.59 8.39 10.88
CA SER A 126 -4.55 8.58 11.89
C SER A 126 -3.66 9.75 11.53
N TYR A 127 -3.17 10.48 12.53
CA TYR A 127 -2.29 11.64 12.34
C TYR A 127 -1.01 11.26 11.59
N ILE A 128 -0.65 12.06 10.61
CA ILE A 128 0.58 11.91 9.82
C ILE A 128 1.41 13.18 10.00
N GLU A 129 2.54 13.05 10.68
CA GLU A 129 3.49 14.14 10.78
C GLU A 129 4.09 14.45 9.39
N PRO A 130 4.03 15.70 8.90
CA PRO A 130 4.47 16.04 7.55
C PRO A 130 6.00 16.21 7.46
N VAL A 131 6.71 15.12 7.66
CA VAL A 131 8.17 15.04 7.57
C VAL A 131 8.59 14.07 6.46
N PRO A 132 9.81 14.17 5.89
CA PRO A 132 10.25 13.27 4.83
C PRO A 132 10.14 11.78 5.15
N ALA A 133 10.24 11.41 6.43
CA ALA A 133 10.18 10.03 6.89
C ALA A 133 8.80 9.39 6.70
N LEU A 134 7.71 10.17 6.50
CA LEU A 134 6.38 9.64 6.23
C LEU A 134 6.36 8.69 5.02
N CYS A 135 7.25 8.88 4.04
CA CYS A 135 7.36 8.01 2.86
C CYS A 135 7.80 6.58 3.19
N LEU A 136 8.25 6.35 4.41
CA LEU A 136 8.63 5.04 4.93
C LEU A 136 7.60 4.48 5.93
N GLY A 137 6.50 5.20 6.17
CA GLY A 137 5.47 4.82 7.13
C GLY A 137 5.86 5.07 8.57
N SER A 138 6.48 6.22 8.86
CA SER A 138 6.82 6.65 10.22
C SER A 138 5.61 7.13 11.03
N TYR A 139 4.41 6.97 10.51
CA TYR A 139 3.16 7.28 11.18
C TYR A 139 2.41 6.01 11.57
N ASP A 140 1.52 6.16 12.54
CA ASP A 140 0.78 5.05 13.13
C ASP A 140 -0.54 4.82 12.41
N SER A 141 -0.99 3.57 12.37
CA SER A 141 -2.33 3.16 11.94
C SER A 141 -2.67 1.79 12.53
N ASN A 142 -3.79 1.23 12.14
CA ASN A 142 -4.27 -0.09 12.56
C ASN A 142 -4.71 -0.94 11.36
N PRO A 143 -4.85 -2.27 11.53
CA PRO A 143 -5.26 -3.17 10.44
C PRO A 143 -6.60 -2.83 9.79
N PHE A 144 -7.56 -2.30 10.54
CA PHE A 144 -8.88 -1.92 10.04
C PHE A 144 -8.80 -0.73 9.09
N GLU A 145 -8.13 0.34 9.51
CA GLU A 145 -7.93 1.54 8.70
C GLU A 145 -7.09 1.24 7.44
N MET A 146 -6.01 0.47 7.61
CA MET A 146 -5.16 0.06 6.50
C MET A 146 -5.88 -0.82 5.48
N ALA A 147 -6.76 -1.74 5.92
CA ALA A 147 -7.55 -2.56 5.02
C ALA A 147 -8.53 -1.71 4.19
N GLY A 148 -9.20 -0.73 4.82
CA GLY A 148 -10.04 0.24 4.12
C GLY A 148 -9.28 1.05 3.07
N ALA A 149 -8.14 1.63 3.45
CA ALA A 149 -7.32 2.44 2.56
C ALA A 149 -6.78 1.63 1.36
N TYR A 150 -6.35 0.37 1.58
CA TYR A 150 -5.95 -0.52 0.47
C TYR A 150 -7.13 -0.95 -0.39
N GLY A 151 -8.36 -0.99 0.17
CA GLY A 151 -9.60 -1.23 -0.57
C GLY A 151 -9.79 -0.24 -1.71
N THR A 152 -9.37 1.01 -1.52
CA THR A 152 -9.42 2.05 -2.55
C THR A 152 -8.68 1.65 -3.83
N PHE A 153 -7.53 0.97 -3.72
CA PHE A 153 -6.81 0.48 -4.90
C PHE A 153 -7.56 -0.64 -5.63
N VAL A 154 -8.20 -1.54 -4.88
CA VAL A 154 -8.97 -2.67 -5.47
C VAL A 154 -10.26 -2.17 -6.11
N ASN A 155 -10.91 -1.20 -5.48
CA ASN A 155 -12.18 -0.63 -5.90
C ASN A 155 -12.01 0.57 -6.85
N GLN A 156 -11.11 0.45 -7.84
CA GLN A 156 -10.96 1.41 -8.95
C GLN A 156 -10.71 2.86 -8.51
N GLY A 157 -10.11 3.06 -7.33
CA GLY A 157 -9.87 4.39 -6.75
C GLY A 157 -11.05 4.96 -5.95
N VAL A 158 -12.12 4.19 -5.78
CA VAL A 158 -13.26 4.55 -4.92
C VAL A 158 -12.99 4.11 -3.49
N ARG A 159 -12.90 5.06 -2.57
CA ARG A 159 -12.82 4.81 -1.15
C ARG A 159 -14.18 4.44 -0.58
N ILE A 160 -14.24 3.33 0.13
CA ILE A 160 -15.38 2.92 0.95
C ILE A 160 -14.85 2.62 2.36
N ASP A 161 -15.36 3.33 3.34
CA ASP A 161 -14.95 3.13 4.73
C ASP A 161 -15.50 1.79 5.26
N PRO A 162 -14.66 0.96 5.93
CA PRO A 162 -15.13 -0.32 6.45
C PRO A 162 -16.21 -0.19 7.51
N VAL A 163 -17.17 -1.13 7.49
CA VAL A 163 -18.28 -1.18 8.43
C VAL A 163 -18.45 -2.58 9.01
N PHE A 164 -18.80 -2.65 10.31
CA PHE A 164 -19.14 -3.89 11.02
C PHE A 164 -20.65 -4.13 11.08
N VAL A 165 -21.42 -3.04 11.22
CA VAL A 165 -22.85 -3.09 11.42
C VAL A 165 -23.52 -2.43 10.24
N THR A 166 -24.34 -3.16 9.52
CA THR A 166 -25.08 -2.65 8.36
C THR A 166 -26.54 -2.32 8.74
N ARG A 167 -27.07 -2.98 9.77
CA ARG A 167 -28.47 -2.80 10.19
C ARG A 167 -28.65 -3.16 11.66
N ILE A 168 -29.51 -2.44 12.35
CA ILE A 168 -29.99 -2.73 13.71
C ILE A 168 -31.50 -2.94 13.65
N GLU A 169 -31.97 -4.03 14.22
CA GLU A 169 -33.38 -4.38 14.30
C GLU A 169 -33.84 -4.58 15.76
N ASP A 170 -35.11 -4.35 16.03
CA ASP A 170 -35.74 -4.74 17.29
C ASP A 170 -36.05 -6.26 17.32
N LYS A 171 -36.60 -6.74 18.45
CA LYS A 171 -36.97 -8.15 18.60
C LYS A 171 -38.10 -8.58 17.67
N GLN A 172 -38.86 -7.65 17.13
CA GLN A 172 -39.97 -7.87 16.21
C GLN A 172 -39.52 -7.84 14.73
N GLY A 173 -38.27 -7.52 14.47
CA GLY A 173 -37.71 -7.42 13.11
C GLY A 173 -37.87 -6.03 12.47
N ASN A 174 -38.35 -5.03 13.21
CA ASN A 174 -38.43 -3.68 12.71
C ASN A 174 -37.04 -3.06 12.63
N VAL A 175 -36.72 -2.44 11.49
CA VAL A 175 -35.42 -1.80 11.28
C VAL A 175 -35.34 -0.50 12.07
N LEU A 176 -34.44 -0.43 13.05
CA LEU A 176 -34.18 0.76 13.87
C LEU A 176 -33.14 1.69 13.23
N ALA A 177 -32.15 1.12 12.56
CA ALA A 177 -31.11 1.89 11.87
C ALA A 177 -30.50 1.09 10.72
N THR A 178 -30.07 1.78 9.66
CA THR A 178 -29.32 1.22 8.54
C THR A 178 -28.06 2.06 8.32
N PHE A 179 -26.92 1.40 8.11
CA PHE A 179 -25.64 2.02 7.88
C PHE A 179 -25.13 1.65 6.49
N THR A 180 -25.16 2.61 5.57
CA THR A 180 -24.62 2.44 4.23
C THR A 180 -23.29 3.19 4.14
N PRO A 181 -22.18 2.49 3.84
CA PRO A 181 -20.88 3.16 3.68
C PRO A 181 -20.93 4.16 2.53
N LYS A 182 -20.33 5.34 2.76
CA LYS A 182 -20.18 6.33 1.70
C LYS A 182 -19.06 5.91 0.75
N ALA A 183 -19.37 5.82 -0.53
CA ALA A 183 -18.40 5.65 -1.60
C ALA A 183 -17.96 7.01 -2.14
N THR A 184 -16.66 7.23 -2.28
CA THR A 184 -16.09 8.49 -2.78
C THR A 184 -14.93 8.19 -3.73
N GLN A 185 -14.99 8.69 -4.96
CA GLN A 185 -13.85 8.63 -5.89
C GLN A 185 -12.73 9.52 -5.36
N VAL A 186 -11.58 8.96 -5.03
CA VAL A 186 -10.44 9.67 -4.43
C VAL A 186 -9.16 9.59 -5.25
N MET A 187 -9.12 8.75 -6.27
CA MET A 187 -8.06 8.73 -7.26
C MET A 187 -8.60 8.20 -8.59
N PRO A 188 -7.99 8.53 -9.73
CA PRO A 188 -8.37 7.96 -11.03
C PRO A 188 -8.17 6.43 -11.04
N GLU A 189 -9.08 5.70 -11.69
CA GLU A 189 -9.01 4.23 -11.82
C GLU A 189 -7.67 3.75 -12.37
N ARG A 190 -7.12 4.44 -13.39
CA ARG A 190 -5.82 4.10 -13.98
C ARG A 190 -4.67 4.12 -12.96
N VAL A 191 -4.73 5.00 -11.95
CA VAL A 191 -3.73 5.07 -10.87
C VAL A 191 -3.86 3.86 -9.97
N ALA A 192 -5.08 3.57 -9.52
CA ALA A 192 -5.38 2.39 -8.70
C ALA A 192 -4.95 1.09 -9.40
N HIS A 193 -5.31 0.94 -10.68
CA HIS A 193 -4.90 -0.21 -11.50
C HIS A 193 -3.38 -0.33 -11.60
N THR A 194 -2.69 0.78 -11.86
CA THR A 194 -1.22 0.79 -11.95
C THR A 194 -0.58 0.35 -10.64
N VAL A 195 -1.07 0.83 -9.49
CA VAL A 195 -0.55 0.45 -8.18
C VAL A 195 -0.82 -1.04 -7.88
N ILE A 196 -2.00 -1.55 -8.19
CA ILE A 196 -2.31 -2.99 -8.08
C ILE A 196 -1.34 -3.83 -8.89
N GLU A 197 -1.09 -3.47 -10.16
CA GLU A 197 -0.16 -4.19 -11.01
C GLU A 197 1.29 -4.14 -10.49
N MET A 198 1.71 -3.01 -9.92
CA MET A 198 3.01 -2.93 -9.23
C MET A 198 3.06 -3.79 -7.96
N MET A 199 1.99 -3.84 -7.17
CA MET A 199 1.89 -4.67 -5.96
C MET A 199 1.82 -6.18 -6.30
N LYS A 200 1.29 -6.58 -7.45
CA LYS A 200 1.38 -7.98 -7.94
C LYS A 200 2.84 -8.41 -8.10
N LYS A 201 3.75 -7.49 -8.49
CA LYS A 201 5.19 -7.81 -8.58
C LYS A 201 5.82 -8.12 -7.21
N VAL A 202 5.27 -7.61 -6.11
CA VAL A 202 5.72 -7.97 -4.75
C VAL A 202 5.53 -9.47 -4.49
N ILE A 203 4.46 -10.06 -5.01
CA ILE A 203 4.19 -11.51 -4.91
C ILE A 203 5.06 -12.30 -5.88
N THR A 204 5.15 -11.90 -7.15
CA THR A 204 5.82 -12.71 -8.18
C THR A 204 7.35 -12.68 -8.09
N GLY A 205 7.95 -11.57 -7.64
CA GLY A 205 9.40 -11.40 -7.60
C GLY A 205 9.95 -10.64 -6.41
N GLY A 206 9.08 -10.22 -5.49
CA GLY A 206 9.43 -9.33 -4.38
C GLY A 206 9.38 -9.98 -3.00
N THR A 207 9.17 -9.12 -2.01
CA THR A 207 9.20 -9.48 -0.59
C THR A 207 8.03 -10.37 -0.14
N GLY A 208 6.94 -10.43 -0.93
CA GLY A 208 5.77 -11.27 -0.69
C GLY A 208 5.82 -12.66 -1.35
N ARG A 209 6.94 -13.04 -1.99
CA ARG A 209 7.06 -14.29 -2.77
C ARG A 209 6.66 -15.55 -2.00
N ARG A 210 6.78 -15.55 -0.67
CA ARG A 210 6.36 -16.69 0.18
C ARG A 210 4.87 -17.03 0.04
N MET A 211 4.00 -16.10 -0.37
CA MET A 211 2.60 -16.44 -0.69
C MET A 211 2.53 -17.51 -1.77
N MET A 212 3.35 -17.39 -2.82
CA MET A 212 3.44 -18.39 -3.89
C MET A 212 4.13 -19.68 -3.41
N THR A 213 5.35 -19.54 -2.87
CA THR A 213 6.22 -20.68 -2.63
C THR A 213 5.78 -21.54 -1.44
N GLN A 214 5.13 -20.96 -0.44
CA GLN A 214 4.71 -21.67 0.78
C GLN A 214 3.23 -22.02 0.78
N PHE A 215 2.38 -21.18 0.18
CA PHE A 215 0.92 -21.34 0.27
C PHE A 215 0.27 -21.69 -1.06
N GLY A 216 1.02 -21.66 -2.18
CA GLY A 216 0.48 -21.87 -3.52
C GLY A 216 -0.53 -20.77 -3.94
N ILE A 217 -0.38 -19.57 -3.36
CA ILE A 217 -1.29 -18.42 -3.59
C ILE A 217 -0.51 -17.34 -4.33
N GLY A 218 -0.91 -17.04 -5.56
CA GLY A 218 -0.24 -16.13 -6.47
C GLY A 218 0.34 -16.84 -7.67
N GLY A 219 0.84 -16.09 -8.64
CA GLY A 219 1.35 -16.59 -9.90
C GLY A 219 0.77 -15.81 -11.06
N LYS A 220 0.93 -16.35 -12.29
CA LYS A 220 0.57 -15.62 -13.51
C LYS A 220 -0.94 -15.39 -13.63
N ASP A 221 -1.73 -16.35 -13.20
CA ASP A 221 -3.18 -16.35 -13.40
C ASP A 221 -3.99 -15.93 -12.15
N MET A 222 -3.34 -15.78 -11.00
CA MET A 222 -4.01 -15.32 -9.78
C MET A 222 -3.90 -13.81 -9.60
N HIS A 223 -5.04 -13.19 -9.38
CA HIS A 223 -5.14 -11.77 -9.10
C HIS A 223 -4.94 -11.48 -7.60
N ILE A 224 -3.67 -11.39 -7.19
CA ILE A 224 -3.28 -11.05 -5.82
C ILE A 224 -2.17 -10.00 -5.83
N ALA A 225 -2.37 -8.97 -5.02
CA ALA A 225 -1.43 -7.88 -4.81
C ALA A 225 -1.10 -7.78 -3.33
N ALA A 226 0.13 -7.40 -2.97
CA ALA A 226 0.48 -7.32 -1.56
C ALA A 226 1.61 -6.33 -1.27
N LYS A 227 1.79 -6.05 0.02
CA LYS A 227 2.94 -5.32 0.55
C LYS A 227 3.31 -5.81 1.94
N THR A 228 4.57 -6.10 2.14
CA THR A 228 5.16 -6.39 3.45
C THR A 228 5.57 -5.10 4.16
N GLY A 229 5.41 -5.06 5.46
CA GLY A 229 5.91 -4.00 6.34
C GLY A 229 6.72 -4.57 7.48
N THR A 230 7.78 -3.87 7.83
CA THR A 230 8.59 -4.13 9.01
C THR A 230 9.04 -2.78 9.53
N THR A 231 8.91 -2.57 10.82
CA THR A 231 9.39 -1.34 11.47
C THR A 231 10.79 -1.52 12.00
N ASN A 232 11.41 -0.41 12.38
CA ASN A 232 12.74 -0.42 12.97
C ASN A 232 12.78 -1.34 14.19
N ARG A 233 13.90 -2.04 14.37
CA ARG A 233 14.15 -2.95 15.49
C ARG A 233 13.22 -4.18 15.56
N ASN A 234 12.48 -4.50 14.48
CA ASN A 234 11.57 -5.65 14.43
C ASN A 234 10.49 -5.62 15.53
N VAL A 235 9.91 -4.46 15.76
CA VAL A 235 8.83 -4.28 16.75
C VAL A 235 7.48 -4.68 16.11
N ASP A 236 7.27 -4.32 14.84
CA ASP A 236 6.03 -4.55 14.12
C ASP A 236 6.27 -5.33 12.84
N ALA A 237 5.45 -6.32 12.60
CA ALA A 237 5.39 -7.09 11.37
C ALA A 237 4.02 -6.88 10.70
N TRP A 238 4.01 -6.31 9.49
CA TRP A 238 2.81 -6.02 8.72
C TRP A 238 2.77 -6.80 7.42
N PHE A 239 1.58 -7.22 7.05
CA PHE A 239 1.31 -7.74 5.71
C PHE A 239 -0.05 -7.26 5.23
N MET A 240 -0.05 -6.48 4.16
CA MET A 240 -1.26 -6.09 3.44
C MET A 240 -1.40 -6.97 2.22
N CYS A 241 -2.58 -7.55 2.04
CA CYS A 241 -2.90 -8.42 0.92
C CYS A 241 -4.24 -8.02 0.31
N ALA A 242 -4.26 -7.86 -0.99
CA ALA A 242 -5.44 -7.50 -1.77
C ALA A 242 -5.72 -8.58 -2.81
N THR A 243 -6.92 -9.11 -2.77
CA THR A 243 -7.54 -9.95 -3.80
C THR A 243 -8.73 -9.19 -4.40
N PRO A 244 -9.37 -9.65 -5.48
CA PRO A 244 -10.54 -8.98 -6.03
C PRO A 244 -11.70 -8.79 -5.05
N ASN A 245 -11.85 -9.71 -4.08
CA ASN A 245 -13.00 -9.75 -3.17
C ASN A 245 -12.64 -9.48 -1.71
N LEU A 246 -11.36 -9.50 -1.36
CA LEU A 246 -10.92 -9.29 0.03
C LEU A 246 -9.65 -8.46 0.08
N VAL A 247 -9.65 -7.46 0.95
CA VAL A 247 -8.45 -6.76 1.39
C VAL A 247 -8.17 -7.13 2.84
N ILE A 248 -6.98 -7.66 3.08
CA ILE A 248 -6.59 -8.23 4.37
C ILE A 248 -5.42 -7.44 4.94
N GLY A 249 -5.65 -6.82 6.10
CA GLY A 249 -4.62 -6.21 6.91
C GLY A 249 -4.23 -7.13 8.07
N THR A 250 -2.97 -7.54 8.12
CA THR A 250 -2.42 -8.35 9.21
C THR A 250 -1.26 -7.63 9.86
N TRP A 251 -1.39 -7.41 11.16
CA TRP A 251 -0.32 -6.91 12.02
C TRP A 251 -0.03 -7.92 13.12
N VAL A 252 1.25 -8.04 13.45
CA VAL A 252 1.74 -8.82 14.58
C VAL A 252 2.79 -8.00 15.31
N GLY A 253 2.61 -7.82 16.61
CA GLY A 253 3.49 -7.07 17.49
C GLY A 253 3.14 -7.31 18.95
N GLY A 254 3.95 -6.80 19.86
CA GLY A 254 3.62 -6.75 21.28
C GLY A 254 2.68 -5.57 21.60
N GLU A 255 2.05 -5.56 22.77
CA GLU A 255 1.24 -4.44 23.24
C GLU A 255 2.07 -3.15 23.38
N GLU A 256 3.32 -3.29 23.81
CA GLU A 256 4.26 -2.21 24.06
C GLU A 256 5.27 -2.07 22.90
N ASN A 257 5.66 -0.83 22.58
CA ASN A 257 6.70 -0.52 21.58
C ASN A 257 8.11 -1.00 22.00
N THR A 258 8.28 -1.40 23.24
CA THR A 258 9.52 -1.94 23.80
C THR A 258 9.68 -3.44 23.53
N ILE A 259 8.57 -4.15 23.28
CA ILE A 259 8.56 -5.58 22.99
C ILE A 259 9.03 -5.78 21.55
N ARG A 260 10.09 -6.54 21.38
CA ARG A 260 10.72 -6.83 20.08
C ARG A 260 10.71 -8.32 19.79
N PHE A 261 10.55 -8.65 18.53
CA PHE A 261 10.84 -10.00 18.11
C PHE A 261 12.35 -10.28 18.15
N LEU A 262 12.77 -11.41 18.61
CA LEU A 262 14.18 -11.75 18.77
C LEU A 262 14.78 -11.81 17.37
N ARG A 263 14.88 -12.57 16.52
CA ARG A 263 15.60 -12.54 15.26
C ARG A 263 14.66 -12.70 14.04
N SER A 264 15.01 -12.05 12.95
CA SER A 264 14.42 -12.30 11.61
C SER A 264 12.89 -12.23 11.53
N ALA A 265 12.26 -11.44 12.39
CA ALA A 265 10.83 -11.24 12.42
C ALA A 265 10.48 -10.05 11.53
N ASP A 266 10.13 -10.31 10.31
CA ASP A 266 9.62 -9.33 9.36
C ASP A 266 8.21 -9.70 8.91
N GLY A 267 7.55 -8.77 8.23
CA GLY A 267 6.19 -8.98 7.74
C GLY A 267 6.04 -10.23 6.86
N SER A 268 7.09 -10.62 6.12
CA SER A 268 7.07 -11.81 5.26
C SER A 268 7.16 -13.12 6.04
N ARG A 269 7.74 -13.10 7.23
CA ARG A 269 7.98 -14.30 8.05
C ARG A 269 6.91 -14.53 9.10
N ILE A 270 6.27 -13.46 9.60
CA ILE A 270 5.30 -13.54 10.72
C ILE A 270 3.88 -13.20 10.25
N ALA A 271 3.65 -12.03 9.68
CA ALA A 271 2.30 -11.60 9.30
C ALA A 271 1.78 -12.29 8.03
N LEU A 272 2.61 -12.44 7.01
CA LEU A 272 2.25 -13.11 5.74
C LEU A 272 1.74 -14.55 5.95
N PRO A 273 2.36 -15.41 6.80
CA PRO A 273 1.85 -16.76 7.00
C PRO A 273 0.45 -16.83 7.60
N ILE A 274 0.05 -15.86 8.41
CA ILE A 274 -1.32 -15.78 8.96
C ILE A 274 -2.30 -15.54 7.82
N THR A 275 -2.03 -14.54 6.98
CA THR A 275 -2.84 -14.24 5.78
C THR A 275 -2.86 -15.42 4.81
N GLY A 276 -1.72 -16.07 4.59
CA GLY A 276 -1.61 -17.23 3.68
C GLY A 276 -2.45 -18.42 4.14
N LYS A 277 -2.41 -18.74 5.44
CA LYS A 277 -3.27 -19.79 6.04
C LYS A 277 -4.75 -19.44 5.96
N PHE A 278 -5.10 -18.17 6.21
CA PHE A 278 -6.47 -17.68 6.12
C PHE A 278 -7.00 -17.84 4.69
N LEU A 279 -6.30 -17.27 3.69
CA LEU A 279 -6.71 -17.36 2.28
C LEU A 279 -6.78 -18.81 1.77
N LYS A 280 -5.87 -19.68 2.23
CA LYS A 280 -5.94 -21.10 1.86
C LYS A 280 -7.25 -21.75 2.31
N LYS A 281 -7.75 -21.40 3.50
CA LYS A 281 -9.05 -21.88 3.99
C LYS A 281 -10.21 -21.22 3.22
N VAL A 282 -10.16 -19.91 3.01
CA VAL A 282 -11.18 -19.18 2.23
C VAL A 282 -11.35 -19.79 0.83
N TYR A 283 -10.24 -20.05 0.13
CA TYR A 283 -10.30 -20.64 -1.22
C TYR A 283 -10.69 -22.13 -1.25
N ALA A 284 -10.61 -22.81 -0.12
CA ALA A 284 -11.06 -24.20 -0.01
C ALA A 284 -12.56 -24.32 0.27
N ASP A 285 -13.21 -23.25 0.71
CA ASP A 285 -14.62 -23.21 1.05
C ASP A 285 -15.44 -22.47 -0.04
N GLY A 286 -15.99 -23.23 -0.96
CA GLY A 286 -16.80 -22.69 -2.07
C GLY A 286 -18.07 -21.95 -1.63
N SER A 287 -18.55 -22.17 -0.38
CA SER A 287 -19.75 -21.49 0.14
C SER A 287 -19.53 -19.98 0.38
N LEU A 288 -18.27 -19.54 0.48
CA LEU A 288 -17.92 -18.14 0.72
C LEU A 288 -18.01 -17.28 -0.54
N GLY A 289 -18.16 -17.86 -1.73
CA GLY A 289 -18.26 -17.10 -2.99
C GLY A 289 -16.99 -16.34 -3.37
N VAL A 290 -15.83 -16.77 -2.86
CA VAL A 290 -14.51 -16.18 -3.14
C VAL A 290 -13.63 -17.22 -3.83
N SER A 291 -13.26 -16.97 -5.08
CA SER A 291 -12.48 -17.90 -5.90
C SER A 291 -11.05 -17.42 -6.15
N ARG A 292 -10.16 -18.38 -6.43
CA ARG A 292 -8.81 -18.11 -6.92
C ARG A 292 -8.81 -17.49 -8.32
N ASP A 293 -9.87 -17.75 -9.09
CA ASP A 293 -10.02 -17.34 -10.49
C ASP A 293 -10.63 -15.95 -10.63
N ASP A 294 -11.06 -15.34 -9.49
CA ASP A 294 -11.59 -13.99 -9.48
C ASP A 294 -10.55 -12.99 -9.95
N LYS A 295 -10.99 -11.99 -10.74
CA LYS A 295 -10.11 -10.99 -11.35
C LYS A 295 -10.42 -9.60 -10.82
N PHE A 296 -9.38 -8.77 -10.69
CA PHE A 296 -9.58 -7.34 -10.45
C PHE A 296 -10.41 -6.74 -11.60
N LYS A 297 -11.42 -5.95 -11.22
CA LYS A 297 -12.37 -5.36 -12.18
C LYS A 297 -11.92 -3.95 -12.55
N PHE A 298 -10.97 -3.85 -13.48
CA PHE A 298 -10.57 -2.56 -14.05
C PHE A 298 -11.08 -2.43 -15.49
N THR A 299 -11.58 -1.24 -15.84
CA THR A 299 -11.98 -0.88 -17.20
C THR A 299 -10.77 -0.35 -17.98
N THR A 300 -9.81 0.24 -17.30
CA THR A 300 -8.58 0.75 -17.87
C THR A 300 -7.64 -0.35 -18.32
N LYS A 301 -6.84 -0.08 -19.35
CA LYS A 301 -5.82 -1.01 -19.82
C LYS A 301 -4.69 -1.16 -18.79
N ALA A 302 -4.31 -2.40 -18.51
CA ALA A 302 -3.18 -2.69 -17.60
C ALA A 302 -1.89 -2.02 -18.10
N PRO A 303 -1.09 -1.40 -17.20
CA PRO A 303 0.18 -0.81 -17.56
C PRO A 303 1.16 -1.87 -18.05
N LYS A 304 1.92 -1.55 -19.10
CA LYS A 304 2.98 -2.41 -19.59
C LYS A 304 4.26 -2.19 -18.80
N PHE A 305 4.92 -3.26 -18.38
CA PHE A 305 6.21 -3.23 -17.67
C PHE A 305 7.41 -3.54 -18.58
N ASN A 306 7.34 -3.15 -19.86
CA ASN A 306 8.43 -3.30 -20.81
C ASN A 306 9.41 -2.12 -20.65
N CYS A 307 10.13 -2.11 -19.53
CA CYS A 307 10.98 -1.01 -19.15
C CYS A 307 12.38 -1.12 -19.79
N LYS A 308 12.78 -0.07 -20.50
CA LYS A 308 14.17 0.09 -20.98
C LYS A 308 14.94 0.89 -19.92
N MET A 309 16.07 0.35 -19.45
CA MET A 309 16.94 1.05 -18.51
C MET A 309 18.11 1.67 -19.26
N PRO A 310 18.61 2.86 -18.84
CA PRO A 310 19.86 3.39 -19.33
C PRO A 310 21.00 2.41 -19.08
N ALA A 311 21.98 2.36 -19.98
CA ALA A 311 23.22 1.65 -19.71
C ALA A 311 23.94 2.30 -18.49
N ASP A 312 24.64 1.49 -17.71
CA ASP A 312 25.37 1.97 -16.55
C ASP A 312 26.37 3.07 -16.96
N GLY A 313 26.37 4.19 -16.25
CA GLY A 313 27.24 5.36 -16.52
C GLY A 313 26.58 6.51 -17.28
N VAL A 314 25.38 6.36 -17.84
CA VAL A 314 24.64 7.49 -18.40
C VAL A 314 23.89 8.19 -17.27
N THR A 315 24.44 9.28 -16.76
CA THR A 315 23.70 10.26 -15.94
C THR A 315 22.58 10.83 -16.80
N THR A 316 21.37 10.32 -16.65
CA THR A 316 20.20 11.08 -17.06
C THR A 316 20.21 12.33 -16.19
N THR A 317 20.64 13.46 -16.74
CA THR A 317 20.45 14.77 -16.14
C THR A 317 19.04 14.81 -15.60
N ASN A 318 18.87 15.30 -14.36
CA ASN A 318 17.56 15.60 -13.76
C ASN A 318 16.88 16.68 -14.61
N LYS A 319 16.43 16.32 -15.80
CA LYS A 319 15.58 17.19 -16.59
C LYS A 319 14.30 17.29 -15.80
N VAL A 320 14.04 18.45 -15.24
CA VAL A 320 12.72 18.80 -14.71
C VAL A 320 11.76 18.50 -15.87
N ILE A 321 10.84 17.57 -15.67
CA ILE A 321 9.82 17.23 -16.67
C ILE A 321 9.03 18.52 -16.87
N THR A 322 9.12 19.12 -18.05
CA THR A 322 8.35 20.33 -18.38
C THR A 322 6.94 19.93 -18.79
N LYS A 323 6.01 20.89 -18.81
CA LYS A 323 4.64 20.68 -19.32
C LYS A 323 4.62 20.03 -20.71
N GLU A 324 5.60 20.34 -21.56
CA GLU A 324 5.74 19.78 -22.91
C GLU A 324 6.18 18.30 -22.91
N ASP A 325 6.99 17.88 -21.94
CA ASP A 325 7.36 16.47 -21.77
C ASP A 325 6.16 15.64 -21.27
N PHE A 326 5.24 16.28 -20.54
CA PHE A 326 3.97 15.72 -20.09
C PHE A 326 3.02 15.48 -21.28
N ALA A 327 2.84 16.43 -22.16
CA ALA A 327 1.93 16.36 -23.31
C ALA A 327 2.33 15.28 -24.34
N LYS A 328 3.59 14.84 -24.33
CA LYS A 328 4.12 13.80 -25.23
C LYS A 328 4.07 12.38 -24.66
N SER A 329 3.69 12.21 -23.39
CA SER A 329 3.53 10.89 -22.81
C SER A 329 2.09 10.40 -23.08
N GLU A 330 1.92 9.17 -23.60
CA GLU A 330 0.62 8.51 -23.82
C GLU A 330 -0.23 8.37 -22.51
N PHE A 331 0.06 9.15 -21.48
CA PHE A 331 -0.40 8.98 -20.10
C PHE A 331 -0.97 10.26 -19.47
N VAL A 332 -1.35 11.29 -20.25
CA VAL A 332 -1.93 12.54 -19.71
C VAL A 332 -3.40 12.64 -20.03
N PRO A 333 -4.31 12.75 -19.06
CA PRO A 333 -5.67 13.22 -19.28
C PRO A 333 -5.69 14.74 -19.43
N ASP A 334 -6.48 15.23 -20.41
CA ASP A 334 -6.68 16.66 -20.71
C ASP A 334 -7.22 17.51 -19.53
N GLU A 335 -7.72 16.88 -18.46
CA GLU A 335 -8.32 17.57 -17.32
C GLU A 335 -7.34 18.28 -16.38
N TYR A 336 -6.03 18.03 -16.49
CA TYR A 336 -5.02 18.61 -15.59
C TYR A 336 -4.24 19.79 -16.18
N ILE A 337 -4.51 20.17 -17.43
CA ILE A 337 -3.77 21.25 -18.11
C ILE A 337 -4.25 22.66 -17.68
N ASN A 338 -5.44 22.78 -17.08
CA ASN A 338 -6.11 24.06 -16.83
C ASN A 338 -6.24 24.51 -15.36
N GLN A 339 -5.50 23.92 -14.42
CA GLN A 339 -5.59 24.30 -12.99
C GLN A 339 -4.37 25.06 -12.44
N GLU A 340 -3.72 25.92 -13.23
CA GLU A 340 -2.62 26.76 -12.76
C GLU A 340 -2.85 28.25 -12.96
N GLU A 341 -4.02 28.81 -12.62
CA GLU A 341 -4.16 30.29 -12.60
C GLU A 341 -4.43 30.92 -11.24
N ASP A 342 -4.53 30.18 -10.16
CA ASP A 342 -4.83 30.79 -8.85
C ASP A 342 -3.95 30.26 -7.71
N PHE A 343 -2.63 30.51 -7.72
CA PHE A 343 -1.85 30.51 -6.45
C PHE A 343 -0.47 31.15 -6.67
N PHE A 344 -0.45 32.48 -6.50
CA PHE A 344 0.74 33.22 -6.04
C PHE A 344 0.50 33.66 -4.59
#